data_54158d7b48141704e94fad6c8d732ce8
#
_entry.id   54158d7b48141704e94fad6c8d732ce8
#
_cell.length_a   1.000
_cell.length_b   1.000
_cell.length_c   1.000
_cell.angle_alpha   90.00
_cell.angle_beta   90.00
_cell.angle_gamma   90.00
#
_symmetry.space_group_name_H-M   'P 1'
#
loop_
_entity.id
_entity.type
_entity.pdbx_description
1 polymer ?
#
loop_
_entity_poly.entity_id
_entity_poly.type
_entity_poly.pdbx_seq_one_letter_code
_entity_poly.pdbx_strand_id
1 'polypeptide(L)'
;VAIHAGRNVGRDIVAQFGDSTVTVLSARPRATWTLADYGARHMVTKSMGDLNWHLRKIGPVDAIIDVSKDPAYPAASVWDSLFLHLRNGGVYAVRQPDRPARADVEFAQRLARAAIAANDAPAAFNSAVSGVNFVDGWTVITKRGNHYLRMRDAHVDRMLPTRRSNATVELLRRMPAGELVSRATVTSHRSGVPIGHLDLVLPYPAMNLRHYTGKVAVAGHSLLYADGVILPESFRHHLARGGLRNSKLVRVDRQFSIVPDRLRPTRTLPGDYYFLDCPFPGHFGHMTTEALSRLWGWREAKERFPDLKAIFHIRWPNERPPTMEKALFRAYGILDEDIVCLDQPVFVESIVGVTPMFHNQVPHYVHPQLRGVWQTISDNLAKPPAKPTPRLFVSRRPSRNRSCRNAPQVEALFAEYGFTIVYPEDWSMPEQAGLFRDAEVVAGFVGSGMFNILYATKLRQLILLGHEAYTARNEYLFAAVLGGAVDYFWSTPDKHHPPGRWSNEAFVSDWEFDFERNEAELRSLLDRL
;
A
#
# COMPACT_ATOMS: atom_id res chain seq x y z
N VAL A 1 -16.66 22.47 14.63
CA VAL A 1 -15.63 23.31 13.96
C VAL A 1 -16.33 24.44 13.23
N ALA A 2 -15.91 25.69 13.48
CA ALA A 2 -16.37 26.87 12.77
C ALA A 2 -15.31 27.32 11.73
N ILE A 3 -15.73 27.58 10.49
CA ILE A 3 -14.85 27.93 9.39
C ILE A 3 -15.05 29.39 9.00
N HIS A 4 -13.95 30.13 8.95
CA HIS A 4 -13.87 31.55 8.58
C HIS A 4 -14.80 32.46 9.38
N ALA A 5 -15.17 32.07 10.59
CA ALA A 5 -15.97 32.88 11.46
C ALA A 5 -15.27 34.22 11.81
N GLY A 6 -15.97 35.34 11.63
CA GLY A 6 -15.56 36.63 12.19
C GLY A 6 -15.64 36.63 13.71
N ARG A 7 -15.02 37.61 14.40
CA ARG A 7 -14.92 37.66 15.87
C ARG A 7 -16.28 37.46 16.57
N ASN A 8 -17.31 38.19 16.15
CA ASN A 8 -18.62 38.13 16.77
C ASN A 8 -19.30 36.76 16.53
N VAL A 9 -19.31 36.28 15.28
CA VAL A 9 -19.89 34.98 14.92
C VAL A 9 -19.17 33.83 15.62
N GLY A 10 -17.83 33.90 15.72
CA GLY A 10 -17.05 32.89 16.45
C GLY A 10 -17.40 32.83 17.93
N ARG A 11 -17.57 34.00 18.57
CA ARG A 11 -17.98 34.12 19.97
C ARG A 11 -19.39 33.58 20.20
N ASP A 12 -20.33 33.91 19.31
CA ASP A 12 -21.71 33.44 19.41
C ASP A 12 -21.81 31.91 19.26
N ILE A 13 -21.04 31.35 18.32
CA ILE A 13 -20.94 29.88 18.16
C ILE A 13 -20.37 29.24 19.44
N VAL A 14 -19.26 29.79 19.99
CA VAL A 14 -18.67 29.26 21.22
C VAL A 14 -19.64 29.34 22.38
N ALA A 15 -20.37 30.44 22.52
CA ALA A 15 -21.36 30.63 23.59
C ALA A 15 -22.52 29.63 23.49
N GLN A 16 -22.96 29.28 22.28
CA GLN A 16 -24.02 28.30 22.05
C GLN A 16 -23.59 26.83 22.29
N PHE A 17 -22.30 26.54 22.14
CA PHE A 17 -21.74 25.19 22.28
C PHE A 17 -20.82 25.07 23.50
N GLY A 18 -21.14 25.76 24.60
CA GLY A 18 -20.30 25.92 25.80
C GLY A 18 -19.66 24.66 26.37
N ASP A 19 -20.36 23.52 26.32
CA ASP A 19 -19.87 22.21 26.79
C ASP A 19 -19.11 21.43 25.72
N SER A 20 -18.88 22.03 24.54
CA SER A 20 -18.27 21.36 23.39
C SER A 20 -16.86 21.88 23.13
N THR A 21 -15.98 21.02 22.63
CA THR A 21 -14.68 21.46 22.12
C THR A 21 -14.88 22.20 20.80
N VAL A 22 -14.80 23.53 20.80
CA VAL A 22 -14.94 24.36 19.61
C VAL A 22 -13.56 24.63 19.02
N THR A 23 -13.39 24.44 17.71
CA THR A 23 -12.20 24.86 16.95
C THR A 23 -12.62 25.85 15.88
N VAL A 24 -12.04 27.02 15.88
CA VAL A 24 -12.28 28.06 14.88
C VAL A 24 -11.10 28.08 13.91
N LEU A 25 -11.38 27.88 12.63
CA LEU A 25 -10.40 27.97 11.53
C LEU A 25 -10.63 29.28 10.80
N SER A 26 -9.62 30.12 10.68
CA SER A 26 -9.73 31.42 10.00
C SER A 26 -8.56 31.70 9.07
N ALA A 27 -8.79 32.48 7.99
CA ALA A 27 -7.79 32.83 6.99
C ALA A 27 -6.83 33.96 7.43
N ARG A 28 -7.13 34.69 8.50
CA ARG A 28 -6.33 35.82 8.96
C ARG A 28 -5.92 35.66 10.41
N PRO A 29 -4.61 35.85 10.74
CA PRO A 29 -4.18 35.98 12.11
C PRO A 29 -4.74 37.32 12.64
N ARG A 30 -5.57 37.29 13.66
CA ARG A 30 -5.97 38.49 14.39
C ARG A 30 -5.35 38.45 15.77
N ALA A 31 -4.51 39.44 16.06
CA ALA A 31 -3.71 39.55 17.27
C ALA A 31 -4.49 39.70 18.60
N THR A 32 -5.81 39.64 18.58
CA THR A 32 -6.66 39.94 19.73
C THR A 32 -7.76 38.92 20.04
N TRP A 33 -7.60 37.65 19.57
CA TRP A 33 -8.59 36.63 19.83
C TRP A 33 -8.17 35.81 21.05
N THR A 34 -8.69 36.14 22.19
CA THR A 34 -8.64 35.33 23.43
C THR A 34 -9.78 34.30 23.43
N LEU A 35 -9.89 33.47 22.37
CA LEU A 35 -10.81 32.33 22.36
C LEU A 35 -10.42 31.29 23.41
N ALA A 36 -9.21 31.32 23.93
CA ALA A 36 -8.79 30.55 25.08
C ALA A 36 -9.68 30.82 26.31
N ASP A 37 -10.20 32.01 26.46
CA ASP A 37 -11.10 32.41 27.56
C ASP A 37 -12.48 31.69 27.46
N TYR A 38 -12.80 31.08 26.31
CA TYR A 38 -14.03 30.37 26.05
C TYR A 38 -13.81 28.86 25.83
N GLY A 39 -12.62 28.33 26.11
CA GLY A 39 -12.30 26.92 25.86
C GLY A 39 -12.17 26.55 24.37
N ALA A 40 -12.18 27.51 23.46
CA ALA A 40 -12.07 27.29 22.02
C ALA A 40 -10.62 27.33 21.55
N ARG A 41 -10.30 26.50 20.55
CA ARG A 41 -9.01 26.51 19.85
C ARG A 41 -9.12 27.36 18.59
N HIS A 42 -8.21 28.30 18.41
CA HIS A 42 -8.11 29.09 17.18
C HIS A 42 -6.92 28.65 16.35
N MET A 43 -7.14 28.38 15.04
CA MET A 43 -6.10 27.97 14.11
C MET A 43 -6.18 28.82 12.84
N VAL A 44 -5.05 29.32 12.40
CA VAL A 44 -4.94 30.10 11.15
C VAL A 44 -4.73 29.17 9.98
N THR A 45 -5.55 29.33 8.94
CA THR A 45 -5.49 28.56 7.71
C THR A 45 -5.26 29.48 6.53
N LYS A 46 -4.31 29.17 5.68
CA LYS A 46 -3.95 29.98 4.51
C LYS A 46 -4.54 29.45 3.21
N SER A 47 -5.04 28.21 3.23
CA SER A 47 -5.54 27.53 2.04
C SER A 47 -6.58 26.48 2.40
N MET A 48 -7.31 25.98 1.39
CA MET A 48 -8.17 24.80 1.51
C MET A 48 -7.39 23.57 1.98
N GLY A 49 -6.14 23.44 1.55
CA GLY A 49 -5.24 22.39 2.01
C GLY A 49 -4.99 22.44 3.51
N ASP A 50 -4.82 23.63 4.09
CA ASP A 50 -4.64 23.82 5.53
C ASP A 50 -5.92 23.47 6.31
N LEU A 51 -7.09 23.89 5.82
CA LEU A 51 -8.38 23.51 6.42
C LEU A 51 -8.52 22.00 6.48
N ASN A 52 -8.31 21.31 5.37
CA ASN A 52 -8.37 19.86 5.29
C ASN A 52 -7.32 19.21 6.21
N TRP A 53 -6.08 19.73 6.23
CA TRP A 53 -5.02 19.24 7.10
C TRP A 53 -5.39 19.30 8.58
N HIS A 54 -6.02 20.39 9.03
CA HIS A 54 -6.45 20.53 10.40
C HIS A 54 -7.57 19.54 10.74
N LEU A 55 -8.57 19.37 9.87
CA LEU A 55 -9.62 18.38 10.08
C LEU A 55 -9.11 16.95 10.06
N ARG A 56 -8.09 16.65 9.26
CA ARG A 56 -7.40 15.35 9.29
C ARG A 56 -6.76 15.06 10.65
N LYS A 57 -6.32 16.07 11.39
CA LYS A 57 -5.74 15.92 12.73
C LYS A 57 -6.78 15.77 13.82
N ILE A 58 -7.87 16.52 13.77
CA ILE A 58 -8.84 16.60 14.88
C ILE A 58 -10.09 15.75 14.68
N GLY A 59 -10.40 15.36 13.45
CA GLY A 59 -11.62 14.58 13.11
C GLY A 59 -11.62 13.15 13.67
N PRO A 60 -12.72 12.43 13.53
CA PRO A 60 -13.99 12.93 12.99
C PRO A 60 -14.65 13.94 13.93
N VAL A 61 -15.34 14.93 13.36
CA VAL A 61 -16.01 15.99 14.12
C VAL A 61 -17.54 15.85 14.09
N ASP A 62 -18.23 16.42 15.08
CA ASP A 62 -19.69 16.33 15.19
C ASP A 62 -20.38 17.31 14.26
N ALA A 63 -19.83 18.52 14.14
CA ALA A 63 -20.39 19.56 13.30
C ALA A 63 -19.29 20.39 12.60
N ILE A 64 -19.60 20.84 11.39
CA ILE A 64 -18.83 21.84 10.65
C ILE A 64 -19.79 22.96 10.32
N ILE A 65 -19.46 24.18 10.77
CA ILE A 65 -20.25 25.38 10.54
C ILE A 65 -19.43 26.30 9.63
N ASP A 66 -19.88 26.44 8.37
CA ASP A 66 -19.24 27.25 7.35
C ASP A 66 -19.94 28.61 7.22
N VAL A 67 -19.25 29.65 7.67
CA VAL A 67 -19.71 31.04 7.59
C VAL A 67 -18.80 31.86 6.67
N SER A 68 -18.05 31.22 5.81
CA SER A 68 -17.15 31.88 4.88
C SER A 68 -17.94 32.77 3.92
N LYS A 69 -17.47 34.00 3.75
CA LYS A 69 -17.93 34.95 2.72
C LYS A 69 -16.80 35.24 1.71
N ASP A 70 -15.67 34.51 1.80
CA ASP A 70 -14.51 34.72 0.94
C ASP A 70 -14.70 33.97 -0.40
N PRO A 71 -14.69 34.66 -1.54
CA PRO A 71 -14.79 34.01 -2.86
C PRO A 71 -13.70 32.99 -3.14
N ALA A 72 -12.55 33.06 -2.45
CA ALA A 72 -11.49 32.05 -2.55
C ALA A 72 -11.90 30.68 -1.95
N TYR A 73 -13.00 30.63 -1.20
CA TYR A 73 -13.53 29.43 -0.55
C TYR A 73 -15.01 29.22 -0.89
N PRO A 74 -15.33 28.88 -2.15
CA PRO A 74 -16.73 28.61 -2.54
C PRO A 74 -17.32 27.48 -1.69
N ALA A 75 -18.56 27.63 -1.23
CA ALA A 75 -19.23 26.67 -0.34
C ALA A 75 -19.18 25.23 -0.85
N ALA A 76 -19.37 25.01 -2.15
CA ALA A 76 -19.28 23.71 -2.79
C ALA A 76 -17.87 23.08 -2.63
N SER A 77 -16.81 23.87 -2.81
CA SER A 77 -15.42 23.40 -2.68
C SER A 77 -15.05 23.08 -1.23
N VAL A 78 -15.53 23.89 -0.28
CA VAL A 78 -15.37 23.66 1.15
C VAL A 78 -16.07 22.37 1.55
N TRP A 79 -17.32 22.19 1.13
CA TRP A 79 -18.10 20.99 1.38
C TRP A 79 -17.46 19.73 0.78
N ASP A 80 -17.04 19.77 -0.49
CA ASP A 80 -16.34 18.65 -1.14
C ASP A 80 -15.05 18.22 -0.41
N SER A 81 -14.37 19.18 0.21
CA SER A 81 -13.10 18.93 0.90
C SER A 81 -13.28 18.45 2.34
N LEU A 82 -14.36 18.86 3.02
CA LEU A 82 -14.46 18.75 4.47
C LEU A 82 -15.60 17.86 4.97
N PHE A 83 -16.64 17.62 4.18
CA PHE A 83 -17.85 16.91 4.60
C PHE A 83 -17.57 15.50 5.15
N LEU A 84 -16.67 14.76 4.54
CA LEU A 84 -16.35 13.40 4.98
C LEU A 84 -15.56 13.33 6.31
N HIS A 85 -15.09 14.48 6.83
CA HIS A 85 -14.50 14.55 8.16
C HIS A 85 -15.54 14.55 9.29
N LEU A 86 -16.82 14.66 8.98
CA LEU A 86 -17.89 14.47 9.96
C LEU A 86 -18.00 12.99 10.37
N ARG A 87 -18.41 12.73 11.62
CA ARG A 87 -18.86 11.39 12.01
C ARG A 87 -20.19 11.02 11.35
N ASN A 88 -20.61 9.78 11.46
CA ASN A 88 -21.96 9.37 11.10
C ASN A 88 -22.99 10.15 11.94
N GLY A 89 -24.02 10.70 11.31
CA GLY A 89 -25.01 11.58 11.95
C GLY A 89 -24.51 13.01 12.22
N GLY A 90 -23.27 13.32 11.88
CA GLY A 90 -22.70 14.68 12.00
C GLY A 90 -23.31 15.67 10.99
N VAL A 91 -23.20 16.95 11.29
CA VAL A 91 -23.90 18.03 10.57
C VAL A 91 -22.91 18.99 9.92
N TYR A 92 -23.14 19.32 8.65
CA TYR A 92 -22.50 20.43 7.95
C TYR A 92 -23.54 21.55 7.77
N ALA A 93 -23.32 22.70 8.38
CA ALA A 93 -24.16 23.87 8.22
C ALA A 93 -23.41 24.95 7.44
N VAL A 94 -24.00 25.43 6.36
CA VAL A 94 -23.47 26.54 5.58
C VAL A 94 -24.47 27.67 5.51
N ARG A 95 -23.98 28.89 5.79
CA ARG A 95 -24.82 30.08 5.72
C ARG A 95 -25.08 30.44 4.28
N GLN A 96 -26.34 30.60 3.92
CA GLN A 96 -26.73 31.07 2.61
C GLN A 96 -26.42 32.57 2.45
N PRO A 97 -25.92 33.02 1.30
CA PRO A 97 -25.78 34.43 1.03
C PRO A 97 -27.15 35.08 0.82
N ASP A 98 -27.31 36.33 1.26
CA ASP A 98 -28.54 37.11 1.10
C ASP A 98 -28.94 37.27 -0.39
N ARG A 99 -27.93 37.23 -1.28
CA ARG A 99 -28.10 37.24 -2.74
C ARG A 99 -27.27 36.07 -3.30
N PRO A 100 -27.91 34.93 -3.60
CA PRO A 100 -27.18 33.76 -4.08
C PRO A 100 -26.67 34.01 -5.52
N ALA A 101 -25.40 33.69 -5.74
CA ALA A 101 -24.81 33.61 -7.05
C ALA A 101 -25.24 32.29 -7.74
N ARG A 102 -25.04 32.20 -9.06
CA ARG A 102 -25.33 30.98 -9.82
C ARG A 102 -24.71 29.73 -9.22
N ALA A 103 -23.46 29.83 -8.74
CA ALA A 103 -22.76 28.73 -8.10
C ALA A 103 -23.43 28.23 -6.80
N ASP A 104 -24.05 29.12 -6.03
CA ASP A 104 -24.78 28.77 -4.80
C ASP A 104 -26.06 28.01 -5.13
N VAL A 105 -26.77 28.43 -6.19
CA VAL A 105 -27.96 27.73 -6.69
C VAL A 105 -27.62 26.34 -7.22
N GLU A 106 -26.55 26.22 -8.02
CA GLU A 106 -26.06 24.92 -8.54
C GLU A 106 -25.64 23.99 -7.39
N PHE A 107 -25.01 24.52 -6.34
CA PHE A 107 -24.65 23.75 -5.14
C PHE A 107 -25.89 23.26 -4.40
N ALA A 108 -26.89 24.12 -4.15
CA ALA A 108 -28.15 23.73 -3.51
C ALA A 108 -28.89 22.65 -4.32
N GLN A 109 -28.93 22.76 -5.66
CA GLN A 109 -29.51 21.73 -6.53
C GLN A 109 -28.74 20.40 -6.45
N ARG A 110 -27.41 20.45 -6.39
CA ARG A 110 -26.56 19.27 -6.21
C ARG A 110 -26.87 18.56 -4.90
N LEU A 111 -27.03 19.30 -3.81
CA LEU A 111 -27.38 18.77 -2.50
C LEU A 111 -28.77 18.12 -2.48
N ALA A 112 -29.76 18.78 -3.08
CA ALA A 112 -31.09 18.23 -3.22
C ALA A 112 -31.10 16.90 -4.00
N ARG A 113 -30.37 16.83 -5.12
CA ARG A 113 -30.20 15.57 -5.87
C ARG A 113 -29.50 14.50 -5.04
N ALA A 114 -28.46 14.86 -4.27
CA ALA A 114 -27.75 13.92 -3.42
C ALA A 114 -28.66 13.34 -2.33
N ALA A 115 -29.54 14.15 -1.75
CA ALA A 115 -30.52 13.69 -0.74
C ALA A 115 -31.55 12.70 -1.33
N ILE A 116 -31.95 12.90 -2.60
CA ILE A 116 -32.92 12.03 -3.28
C ILE A 116 -32.23 10.73 -3.77
N ALA A 117 -31.04 10.84 -4.34
CA ALA A 117 -30.29 9.70 -4.91
C ALA A 117 -29.58 8.82 -3.84
N ALA A 118 -29.86 9.03 -2.59
CA ALA A 118 -29.14 8.44 -1.46
C ALA A 118 -29.11 6.89 -1.44
N ASN A 119 -29.92 6.21 -2.26
CA ASN A 119 -30.02 4.75 -2.30
C ASN A 119 -29.31 4.08 -3.49
N ASP A 120 -28.86 4.83 -4.50
CA ASP A 120 -28.50 4.23 -5.78
C ASP A 120 -27.03 3.85 -5.98
N ALA A 121 -26.10 4.37 -5.19
CA ALA A 121 -24.67 4.03 -5.30
C ALA A 121 -23.91 4.21 -3.97
N PRO A 122 -23.68 3.14 -3.20
CA PRO A 122 -23.00 3.23 -1.89
C PRO A 122 -21.60 3.87 -1.93
N ALA A 123 -20.96 3.89 -3.11
CA ALA A 123 -19.59 4.39 -3.31
C ALA A 123 -19.50 5.86 -3.71
N ALA A 124 -20.60 6.51 -4.05
CA ALA A 124 -20.58 7.91 -4.46
C ALA A 124 -20.48 8.84 -3.24
N PHE A 125 -19.73 9.93 -3.38
CA PHE A 125 -19.64 10.98 -2.35
C PHE A 125 -21.04 11.45 -1.90
N ASN A 126 -21.98 11.59 -2.85
CA ASN A 126 -23.34 12.00 -2.58
C ASN A 126 -24.14 10.99 -1.73
N SER A 127 -23.78 9.71 -1.72
CA SER A 127 -24.43 8.71 -0.86
C SER A 127 -24.15 8.91 0.63
N ALA A 128 -23.19 9.76 0.97
CA ALA A 128 -22.91 10.18 2.33
C ALA A 128 -23.89 11.22 2.87
N VAL A 129 -24.80 11.75 2.05
CA VAL A 129 -25.84 12.68 2.48
C VAL A 129 -27.09 11.90 2.90
N SER A 130 -27.58 12.10 4.14
CA SER A 130 -28.84 11.51 4.61
C SER A 130 -30.02 12.48 4.62
N GLY A 131 -29.75 13.77 4.65
CA GLY A 131 -30.78 14.80 4.62
C GLY A 131 -30.20 16.18 4.36
N VAL A 132 -31.02 17.04 3.76
CA VAL A 132 -30.72 18.46 3.53
C VAL A 132 -31.95 19.27 3.99
N ASN A 133 -31.72 20.21 4.88
CA ASN A 133 -32.74 21.11 5.40
C ASN A 133 -32.34 22.57 5.14
N PHE A 134 -33.31 23.40 4.85
CA PHE A 134 -33.14 24.86 4.67
C PHE A 134 -33.90 25.55 5.80
N VAL A 135 -33.19 26.22 6.69
CA VAL A 135 -33.74 26.83 7.91
C VAL A 135 -33.05 28.17 8.16
N ASP A 136 -33.83 29.23 8.25
CA ASP A 136 -33.38 30.58 8.68
C ASP A 136 -32.08 31.07 8.00
N GLY A 137 -32.00 30.90 6.68
CA GLY A 137 -30.83 31.31 5.89
C GLY A 137 -29.63 30.34 5.99
N TRP A 138 -29.85 29.14 6.51
CA TRP A 138 -28.85 28.08 6.55
C TRP A 138 -29.26 26.88 5.68
N THR A 139 -28.27 26.26 5.06
CA THR A 139 -28.39 24.92 4.51
C THR A 139 -27.71 23.95 5.48
N VAL A 140 -28.48 23.02 6.03
CA VAL A 140 -28.03 22.04 7.01
C VAL A 140 -28.04 20.66 6.39
N ILE A 141 -26.86 20.04 6.30
CA ILE A 141 -26.65 18.76 5.62
C ILE A 141 -26.25 17.72 6.67
N THR A 142 -26.98 16.64 6.78
CA THR A 142 -26.68 15.53 7.71
C THR A 142 -25.90 14.45 6.98
N LYS A 143 -24.81 14.00 7.62
CA LYS A 143 -23.94 12.94 7.07
C LYS A 143 -24.42 11.56 7.47
N ARG A 144 -24.34 10.62 6.53
CA ARG A 144 -24.57 9.20 6.71
C ARG A 144 -23.30 8.38 6.48
N GLY A 145 -23.16 7.31 7.27
CA GLY A 145 -22.14 6.28 7.10
C GLY A 145 -20.75 6.65 7.66
N ASN A 146 -19.96 5.62 7.89
CA ASN A 146 -18.61 5.73 8.40
C ASN A 146 -17.60 5.80 7.24
N HIS A 147 -16.85 6.88 7.20
CA HIS A 147 -15.82 7.14 6.20
C HIS A 147 -14.47 7.17 6.89
N TYR A 148 -13.55 6.32 6.43
CA TYR A 148 -12.23 6.13 7.02
C TYR A 148 -11.19 6.93 6.24
N LEU A 149 -10.46 7.78 6.94
CA LEU A 149 -9.33 8.52 6.38
C LEU A 149 -8.18 7.57 6.08
N ARG A 150 -7.70 7.52 4.83
CA ARG A 150 -6.51 6.77 4.46
C ARG A 150 -5.25 7.52 4.89
N MET A 151 -4.55 6.99 5.90
CA MET A 151 -3.34 7.63 6.41
C MET A 151 -2.12 7.30 5.56
N ARG A 152 -1.29 8.31 5.30
CA ARG A 152 0.04 8.12 4.71
C ARG A 152 1.06 7.83 5.81
N ASP A 153 2.06 7.02 5.49
CA ASP A 153 3.15 6.66 6.39
C ASP A 153 3.84 7.89 7.02
N ALA A 154 4.12 8.92 6.21
CA ALA A 154 4.73 10.17 6.67
C ALA A 154 3.88 11.02 7.63
N HIS A 155 2.61 10.69 7.82
CA HIS A 155 1.67 11.53 8.56
C HIS A 155 1.14 10.89 9.86
N VAL A 156 1.17 9.56 9.97
CA VAL A 156 0.49 8.83 11.05
C VAL A 156 0.98 9.23 12.43
N ASP A 157 2.28 9.37 12.63
CA ASP A 157 2.89 9.70 13.93
C ASP A 157 2.47 11.08 14.45
N ARG A 158 2.08 12.00 13.56
CA ARG A 158 1.64 13.36 13.89
C ARG A 158 0.14 13.55 13.90
N MET A 159 -0.60 12.65 13.23
CA MET A 159 -2.05 12.80 13.08
C MET A 159 -2.82 11.90 14.03
N LEU A 160 -2.44 10.63 14.15
CA LEU A 160 -3.21 9.68 14.93
C LEU A 160 -3.32 10.08 16.41
N PRO A 161 -2.26 10.59 17.08
CA PRO A 161 -2.36 11.02 18.49
C PRO A 161 -3.28 12.22 18.72
N THR A 162 -3.57 13.01 17.69
CA THR A 162 -4.41 14.20 17.81
C THR A 162 -5.84 13.98 17.32
N ARG A 163 -6.12 12.84 16.66
CA ARG A 163 -7.45 12.48 16.19
C ARG A 163 -8.31 11.91 17.32
N ARG A 164 -9.60 12.08 17.17
CA ARG A 164 -10.58 11.30 17.94
C ARG A 164 -10.60 9.87 17.39
N SER A 165 -9.76 9.04 17.96
CA SER A 165 -9.64 7.61 17.64
C SER A 165 -9.41 6.83 18.92
N ASN A 166 -9.89 5.59 18.96
CA ASN A 166 -9.60 4.65 20.04
C ASN A 166 -8.21 4.00 19.90
N ALA A 167 -7.51 4.29 18.81
CA ALA A 167 -6.15 3.82 18.58
C ALA A 167 -5.14 4.93 18.83
N THR A 168 -4.03 4.54 19.44
CA THR A 168 -2.84 5.40 19.59
C THR A 168 -1.68 4.82 18.80
N VAL A 169 -0.60 5.57 18.66
CA VAL A 169 0.62 5.12 17.99
C VAL A 169 1.85 5.58 18.77
N GLU A 170 2.78 4.66 18.96
CA GLU A 170 4.13 4.90 19.45
C GLU A 170 5.12 4.55 18.34
N LEU A 171 6.04 5.45 18.02
CA LEU A 171 7.14 5.20 17.12
C LEU A 171 8.27 4.50 17.89
N LEU A 172 8.44 3.20 17.70
CA LEU A 172 9.46 2.40 18.37
C LEU A 172 10.85 2.67 17.79
N ARG A 173 10.93 2.70 16.46
CA ARG A 173 12.18 2.96 15.74
C ARG A 173 11.92 3.68 14.41
N ARG A 174 12.86 4.53 14.04
CA ARG A 174 12.94 5.14 12.71
C ARG A 174 14.35 4.98 12.15
N MET A 175 14.45 4.32 11.00
CA MET A 175 15.65 4.38 10.17
C MET A 175 15.50 5.55 9.19
N PRO A 176 16.56 6.35 8.95
CA PRO A 176 16.47 7.51 8.07
C PRO A 176 16.18 7.11 6.62
N ALA A 177 15.59 8.03 5.85
CA ALA A 177 15.56 7.92 4.41
C ALA A 177 16.99 7.95 3.83
N GLY A 178 17.16 7.33 2.68
CA GLY A 178 18.45 7.24 2.02
C GLY A 178 18.33 6.79 0.58
N GLU A 179 19.43 6.33 0.03
CA GLU A 179 19.51 5.88 -1.36
C GLU A 179 20.26 4.55 -1.42
N LEU A 180 19.79 3.65 -2.29
CA LEU A 180 20.52 2.47 -2.70
C LEU A 180 21.13 2.76 -4.09
N VAL A 181 22.44 2.78 -4.19
CA VAL A 181 23.11 2.66 -5.48
C VAL A 181 23.01 1.20 -5.89
N SER A 182 22.38 0.93 -7.03
CA SER A 182 22.20 -0.43 -7.55
C SER A 182 23.54 -1.14 -7.67
N ARG A 183 23.60 -2.35 -7.16
CA ARG A 183 24.76 -3.23 -7.30
C ARG A 183 24.74 -4.04 -8.60
N ALA A 184 23.63 -3.99 -9.33
CA ALA A 184 23.46 -4.66 -10.59
C ALA A 184 23.85 -3.76 -11.77
N THR A 185 24.51 -4.33 -12.77
CA THR A 185 24.63 -3.75 -14.10
C THR A 185 23.53 -4.32 -15.00
N VAL A 186 22.89 -3.48 -15.82
CA VAL A 186 21.73 -3.92 -16.61
C VAL A 186 21.93 -3.65 -18.09
N THR A 187 21.67 -4.69 -18.88
CA THR A 187 21.63 -4.63 -20.34
C THR A 187 20.24 -5.03 -20.81
N SER A 188 19.65 -4.24 -21.69
CA SER A 188 18.37 -4.57 -22.33
C SER A 188 18.60 -4.76 -23.82
N HIS A 189 18.42 -5.99 -24.30
CA HIS A 189 18.71 -6.35 -25.69
C HIS A 189 17.52 -6.04 -26.59
N ARG A 190 17.77 -5.28 -27.64
CA ARG A 190 16.86 -4.99 -28.78
C ARG A 190 15.39 -4.70 -28.40
N SER A 191 15.17 -4.02 -27.32
CA SER A 191 13.82 -3.61 -26.95
C SER A 191 13.38 -2.41 -27.78
N GLY A 192 12.26 -2.52 -28.48
CA GLY A 192 11.56 -1.39 -29.10
C GLY A 192 10.75 -0.57 -28.09
N VAL A 193 10.54 -1.08 -26.88
CA VAL A 193 9.85 -0.38 -25.79
C VAL A 193 10.90 0.13 -24.81
N PRO A 194 10.93 1.44 -24.50
CA PRO A 194 11.75 1.91 -23.41
C PRO A 194 11.21 1.25 -22.13
N ILE A 195 11.88 0.21 -21.67
CA ILE A 195 11.79 -0.17 -20.27
C ILE A 195 12.40 1.03 -19.57
N GLY A 196 11.54 1.98 -19.19
CA GLY A 196 11.97 3.26 -18.67
C GLY A 196 13.14 3.05 -17.73
N HIS A 197 14.17 3.85 -17.87
CA HIS A 197 15.47 3.70 -17.24
C HIS A 197 15.35 3.03 -15.88
N LEU A 198 16.03 1.89 -15.72
CA LEU A 198 16.18 1.27 -14.42
C LEU A 198 17.10 2.23 -13.66
N ASP A 199 16.54 2.96 -12.71
CA ASP A 199 17.26 3.97 -11.96
C ASP A 199 18.46 3.31 -11.27
N LEU A 200 19.68 3.77 -11.57
CA LEU A 200 20.88 3.29 -10.89
C LEU A 200 20.87 3.68 -9.40
N VAL A 201 20.16 4.73 -9.06
CA VAL A 201 19.98 5.19 -7.69
C VAL A 201 18.50 5.06 -7.32
N LEU A 202 18.22 4.32 -6.29
CA LEU A 202 16.88 4.03 -5.78
C LEU A 202 16.68 4.73 -4.42
N PRO A 203 16.10 5.93 -4.37
CA PRO A 203 15.82 6.60 -3.11
C PRO A 203 14.72 5.87 -2.36
N TYR A 204 14.93 5.58 -1.08
CA TYR A 204 13.97 4.96 -0.20
C TYR A 204 13.54 5.90 0.93
N PRO A 205 12.28 5.82 1.40
CA PRO A 205 11.79 6.64 2.50
C PRO A 205 12.37 6.19 3.85
N ALA A 206 12.13 6.97 4.89
CA ALA A 206 12.37 6.51 6.24
C ALA A 206 11.55 5.26 6.54
N MET A 207 12.18 4.26 7.17
CA MET A 207 11.52 3.04 7.63
C MET A 207 11.12 3.19 9.09
N ASN A 208 9.84 3.00 9.37
CA ASN A 208 9.26 3.19 10.69
C ASN A 208 8.76 1.86 11.24
N LEU A 209 9.11 1.56 12.48
CA LEU A 209 8.55 0.50 13.31
C LEU A 209 7.62 1.17 14.31
N ARG A 210 6.34 0.83 14.29
CA ARG A 210 5.29 1.47 15.10
C ARG A 210 4.51 0.45 15.89
N HIS A 211 4.16 0.85 17.09
CA HIS A 211 3.24 0.12 17.95
C HIS A 211 1.92 0.89 18.02
N TYR A 212 0.87 0.25 17.58
CA TYR A 212 -0.50 0.76 17.67
C TYR A 212 -1.21 0.07 18.83
N THR A 213 -1.83 0.83 19.72
CA THR A 213 -2.66 0.29 20.82
C THR A 213 -4.09 0.78 20.72
N GLY A 214 -5.00 0.06 21.36
CA GLY A 214 -6.44 0.27 21.28
C GLY A 214 -7.09 -0.73 20.33
N LYS A 215 -8.34 -0.50 19.97
CA LYS A 215 -9.10 -1.45 19.15
C LYS A 215 -8.73 -1.30 17.66
N VAL A 216 -7.79 -2.12 17.19
CA VAL A 216 -7.32 -2.13 15.80
C VAL A 216 -7.87 -3.36 15.07
N ALA A 217 -8.43 -3.16 13.89
CA ALA A 217 -8.96 -4.23 13.05
C ALA A 217 -7.89 -4.74 12.08
N VAL A 218 -7.70 -6.07 12.05
CA VAL A 218 -6.91 -6.83 11.08
C VAL A 218 -7.90 -7.57 10.20
N ALA A 219 -8.09 -7.11 8.94
CA ALA A 219 -9.25 -7.50 8.14
C ALA A 219 -8.91 -8.24 6.83
N GLY A 220 -7.68 -8.72 6.68
CA GLY A 220 -7.20 -9.45 5.51
C GLY A 220 -6.77 -8.56 4.34
N HIS A 221 -6.03 -9.14 3.40
CA HIS A 221 -5.47 -8.44 2.25
C HIS A 221 -4.71 -7.16 2.63
N SER A 222 -3.90 -7.25 3.65
CA SER A 222 -3.16 -6.14 4.29
C SER A 222 -4.05 -5.04 4.90
N LEU A 223 -5.34 -5.21 5.06
CA LEU A 223 -6.19 -4.15 5.60
C LEU A 223 -6.07 -4.06 7.13
N LEU A 224 -5.50 -2.95 7.58
CA LEU A 224 -5.34 -2.58 9.00
C LEU A 224 -6.02 -1.23 9.23
N TYR A 225 -7.01 -1.20 10.13
CA TYR A 225 -7.75 0.03 10.39
C TYR A 225 -8.20 0.15 11.85
N ALA A 226 -8.38 1.38 12.28
CA ALA A 226 -8.95 1.72 13.57
C ALA A 226 -10.14 2.66 13.36
N ASP A 227 -10.72 3.18 14.44
CA ASP A 227 -11.86 4.09 14.36
C ASP A 227 -11.55 5.31 13.48
N GLY A 228 -12.28 5.43 12.38
CA GLY A 228 -12.20 6.54 11.43
C GLY A 228 -10.90 6.64 10.59
N VAL A 229 -9.98 5.65 10.67
CA VAL A 229 -8.71 5.69 9.92
C VAL A 229 -8.33 4.33 9.34
N ILE A 230 -7.73 4.34 8.15
CA ILE A 230 -7.01 3.21 7.57
C ILE A 230 -5.51 3.46 7.77
N LEU A 231 -4.83 2.52 8.41
CA LEU A 231 -3.41 2.65 8.75
C LEU A 231 -2.51 2.44 7.52
N PRO A 232 -1.29 3.02 7.51
CA PRO A 232 -0.40 3.01 6.34
C PRO A 232 -0.04 1.62 5.84
N GLU A 233 0.10 0.67 6.75
CA GLU A 233 0.43 -0.73 6.49
C GLU A 233 -0.57 -1.43 5.56
N SER A 234 -1.78 -0.87 5.44
CA SER A 234 -2.83 -1.34 4.53
C SER A 234 -2.52 -1.13 3.05
N PHE A 235 -1.50 -0.35 2.72
CA PHE A 235 -1.28 0.10 1.35
C PHE A 235 0.03 -0.44 0.79
N ARG A 236 -0.09 -1.44 -0.09
CA ARG A 236 1.03 -2.01 -0.84
C ARG A 236 1.90 -0.92 -1.48
N HIS A 237 1.25 0.06 -2.12
CA HIS A 237 1.90 1.16 -2.82
C HIS A 237 1.70 2.47 -2.05
N HIS A 238 2.28 2.53 -0.84
CA HIS A 238 2.10 3.64 0.10
C HIS A 238 2.68 4.99 -0.39
N LEU A 239 3.58 4.97 -1.38
CA LEU A 239 4.14 6.17 -2.02
C LEU A 239 3.41 6.58 -3.30
N ALA A 240 2.40 5.84 -3.75
CA ALA A 240 1.71 6.11 -5.01
C ALA A 240 1.14 7.54 -5.07
N ARG A 241 1.49 8.29 -6.14
CA ARG A 241 1.03 9.66 -6.37
C ARG A 241 -0.48 9.73 -6.63
N GLY A 242 -1.06 8.72 -7.27
CA GLY A 242 -2.49 8.60 -7.59
C GLY A 242 -3.42 8.33 -6.39
N GLY A 243 -2.87 8.36 -5.16
CA GLY A 243 -3.58 8.09 -3.93
C GLY A 243 -3.45 6.63 -3.46
N LEU A 244 -3.67 6.44 -2.17
CA LEU A 244 -3.56 5.14 -1.52
C LEU A 244 -4.71 4.22 -1.94
N ARG A 245 -4.39 2.97 -2.30
CA ARG A 245 -5.39 1.98 -2.75
C ARG A 245 -5.20 0.65 -2.02
N ASN A 246 -6.32 0.09 -1.61
CA ASN A 246 -6.43 -1.31 -1.19
C ASN A 246 -7.68 -1.88 -1.87
N SER A 247 -7.58 -3.04 -2.49
CA SER A 247 -8.65 -3.63 -3.31
C SER A 247 -9.91 -4.01 -2.53
N LYS A 248 -9.82 -4.07 -1.21
CA LYS A 248 -10.94 -4.40 -0.31
C LYS A 248 -11.73 -3.18 0.14
N LEU A 249 -11.19 -1.99 -0.07
CA LEU A 249 -11.84 -0.74 0.29
C LEU A 249 -12.68 -0.20 -0.85
N VAL A 250 -13.84 0.34 -0.52
CA VAL A 250 -14.63 1.16 -1.45
C VAL A 250 -14.13 2.60 -1.35
N ARG A 251 -13.51 3.07 -2.44
CA ARG A 251 -12.98 4.44 -2.51
C ARG A 251 -14.12 5.43 -2.73
N VAL A 252 -14.21 6.44 -1.89
CA VAL A 252 -15.20 7.53 -2.01
C VAL A 252 -14.60 8.74 -2.70
N ASP A 253 -13.41 9.17 -2.24
CA ASP A 253 -12.66 10.29 -2.82
C ASP A 253 -11.14 10.05 -2.80
N ARG A 254 -10.34 11.12 -2.85
CA ARG A 254 -8.87 11.01 -2.78
C ARG A 254 -8.35 10.61 -1.40
N GLN A 255 -9.10 10.83 -0.32
CA GLN A 255 -8.66 10.68 1.06
C GLN A 255 -9.44 9.61 1.82
N PHE A 256 -10.73 9.43 1.51
CA PHE A 256 -11.63 8.59 2.27
C PHE A 256 -12.03 7.33 1.54
N SER A 257 -12.30 6.31 2.33
CA SER A 257 -12.86 5.02 1.87
C SER A 257 -13.92 4.53 2.87
N ILE A 258 -14.76 3.63 2.38
CA ILE A 258 -15.67 2.84 3.21
C ILE A 258 -15.04 1.45 3.39
N VAL A 259 -15.11 0.93 4.61
CA VAL A 259 -14.82 -0.47 4.92
C VAL A 259 -16.12 -1.25 4.77
N PRO A 260 -16.22 -2.21 3.83
CA PRO A 260 -17.40 -3.06 3.67
C PRO A 260 -17.73 -3.85 4.93
N ASP A 261 -19.00 -4.08 5.21
CA ASP A 261 -19.48 -4.75 6.43
C ASP A 261 -18.87 -6.15 6.62
N ARG A 262 -18.67 -6.91 5.54
CA ARG A 262 -18.01 -8.22 5.57
C ARG A 262 -16.57 -8.20 6.10
N LEU A 263 -15.94 -7.03 6.18
CA LEU A 263 -14.58 -6.84 6.70
C LEU A 263 -14.58 -6.22 8.11
N ARG A 264 -15.74 -6.14 8.76
CA ARG A 264 -15.86 -5.69 10.14
C ARG A 264 -15.66 -6.88 11.09
N PRO A 265 -14.67 -6.80 11.99
CA PRO A 265 -14.44 -7.86 12.95
C PRO A 265 -15.61 -7.99 13.93
N THR A 266 -15.87 -9.23 14.33
CA THR A 266 -16.89 -9.57 15.37
C THR A 266 -16.25 -10.04 16.66
N ARG A 267 -14.96 -10.39 16.66
CA ARG A 267 -14.22 -10.85 17.85
C ARG A 267 -12.94 -10.05 18.06
N THR A 268 -12.48 -10.00 19.31
CA THR A 268 -11.20 -9.40 19.70
C THR A 268 -10.25 -10.50 20.17
N LEU A 269 -9.00 -10.41 19.74
CA LEU A 269 -7.90 -11.24 20.23
C LEU A 269 -7.09 -10.39 21.22
N PRO A 270 -6.85 -10.89 22.44
CA PRO A 270 -5.98 -10.21 23.42
C PRO A 270 -4.51 -10.38 23.09
N GLY A 271 -3.67 -9.46 23.57
CA GLY A 271 -2.24 -9.51 23.47
C GLY A 271 -1.66 -8.69 22.31
N ASP A 272 -0.35 -8.87 22.11
CA ASP A 272 0.46 -8.10 21.17
C ASP A 272 0.71 -8.87 19.88
N TYR A 273 0.55 -8.21 18.73
CA TYR A 273 0.69 -8.83 17.42
C TYR A 273 1.66 -8.06 16.54
N TYR A 274 2.35 -8.77 15.65
CA TYR A 274 3.19 -8.21 14.59
C TYR A 274 2.55 -8.47 13.23
N PHE A 275 2.37 -7.44 12.44
CA PHE A 275 1.60 -7.47 11.21
C PHE A 275 2.43 -7.95 10.00
N LEU A 276 2.15 -9.17 9.52
CA LEU A 276 2.81 -9.78 8.37
C LEU A 276 1.88 -10.08 7.18
N ASP A 277 0.69 -9.51 7.19
CA ASP A 277 -0.28 -9.74 6.12
C ASP A 277 0.16 -9.15 4.76
N CYS A 278 -0.32 -9.75 3.68
CA CYS A 278 -0.11 -9.27 2.32
C CYS A 278 -1.43 -9.28 1.52
N PRO A 279 -1.55 -8.48 0.43
CA PRO A 279 -2.79 -8.38 -0.34
C PRO A 279 -3.27 -9.68 -0.97
N PHE A 280 -2.36 -10.62 -1.22
CA PHE A 280 -2.65 -11.89 -1.88
C PHE A 280 -2.00 -13.06 -1.12
N PRO A 281 -2.60 -13.50 0.00
CA PRO A 281 -2.10 -14.65 0.76
C PRO A 281 -1.97 -15.90 -0.12
N GLY A 282 -0.97 -16.72 0.12
CA GLY A 282 -0.69 -17.93 -0.66
C GLY A 282 -0.01 -17.69 -2.01
N HIS A 283 0.30 -16.45 -2.37
CA HIS A 283 1.01 -16.13 -3.61
C HIS A 283 2.48 -15.82 -3.33
N PHE A 284 3.38 -16.67 -3.85
CA PHE A 284 4.83 -16.58 -3.60
C PHE A 284 5.42 -15.18 -3.90
N GLY A 285 5.06 -14.59 -5.05
CA GLY A 285 5.56 -13.26 -5.42
C GLY A 285 5.15 -12.15 -4.45
N HIS A 286 3.94 -12.20 -3.89
CA HIS A 286 3.49 -11.24 -2.89
C HIS A 286 4.09 -11.53 -1.52
N MET A 287 4.27 -12.81 -1.19
CA MET A 287 4.95 -13.19 0.04
C MET A 287 6.38 -12.63 0.07
N THR A 288 7.15 -12.84 -0.99
CA THR A 288 8.57 -12.45 -1.08
C THR A 288 8.78 -10.94 -1.17
N THR A 289 7.90 -10.20 -1.84
CA THR A 289 8.06 -8.75 -2.03
C THR A 289 7.38 -7.92 -0.94
N GLU A 290 6.34 -8.42 -0.29
CA GLU A 290 5.53 -7.66 0.64
C GLU A 290 5.64 -8.15 2.08
N ALA A 291 5.32 -9.43 2.36
CA ALA A 291 5.38 -9.94 3.73
C ALA A 291 6.83 -10.00 4.24
N LEU A 292 7.77 -10.58 3.46
CA LEU A 292 9.18 -10.65 3.88
C LEU A 292 9.82 -9.28 4.04
N SER A 293 9.37 -8.28 3.27
CA SER A 293 9.87 -6.90 3.38
C SER A 293 9.48 -6.22 4.71
N ARG A 294 8.61 -6.85 5.49
CA ARG A 294 8.17 -6.37 6.81
C ARG A 294 8.90 -7.07 7.97
N LEU A 295 9.65 -8.13 7.74
CA LEU A 295 10.31 -8.91 8.80
C LEU A 295 11.40 -8.15 9.54
N TRP A 296 11.94 -7.08 8.99
CA TRP A 296 13.08 -6.34 9.55
C TRP A 296 12.88 -5.85 10.98
N GLY A 297 11.65 -5.58 11.39
CA GLY A 297 11.32 -5.08 12.72
C GLY A 297 10.96 -6.18 13.72
N TRP A 298 10.83 -7.45 13.30
CA TRP A 298 10.35 -8.54 14.15
C TRP A 298 11.20 -8.74 15.40
N ARG A 299 12.52 -8.86 15.25
CA ARG A 299 13.43 -9.18 16.38
C ARG A 299 13.35 -8.10 17.45
N GLU A 300 13.46 -6.83 17.06
CA GLU A 300 13.38 -5.69 17.98
C GLU A 300 12.01 -5.61 18.66
N ALA A 301 10.94 -5.86 17.92
CA ALA A 301 9.59 -5.87 18.47
C ALA A 301 9.40 -7.05 19.46
N LYS A 302 9.93 -8.25 19.14
CA LYS A 302 9.86 -9.44 20.01
C LYS A 302 10.66 -9.27 21.29
N GLU A 303 11.82 -8.60 21.23
CA GLU A 303 12.60 -8.24 22.43
C GLU A 303 11.83 -7.29 23.34
N ARG A 304 11.10 -6.33 22.77
CA ARG A 304 10.31 -5.36 23.53
C ARG A 304 9.00 -5.94 24.06
N PHE A 305 8.39 -6.86 23.33
CA PHE A 305 7.15 -7.54 23.66
C PHE A 305 7.37 -9.07 23.62
N PRO A 306 7.81 -9.70 24.73
CA PRO A 306 8.17 -11.13 24.73
C PRO A 306 7.06 -12.07 24.27
N ASP A 307 5.79 -11.72 24.51
CA ASP A 307 4.62 -12.51 24.11
C ASP A 307 4.09 -12.17 22.71
N LEU A 308 4.80 -11.31 21.95
CA LEU A 308 4.44 -10.88 20.61
C LEU A 308 4.26 -12.08 19.67
N LYS A 309 3.16 -12.08 18.92
CA LYS A 309 2.86 -13.10 17.90
C LYS A 309 2.74 -12.50 16.52
N ALA A 310 3.29 -13.14 15.52
CA ALA A 310 3.13 -12.79 14.12
C ALA A 310 1.72 -13.13 13.64
N ILE A 311 1.02 -12.18 13.02
CA ILE A 311 -0.35 -12.36 12.57
C ILE A 311 -0.49 -12.09 11.08
N PHE A 312 -1.17 -12.98 10.36
CA PHE A 312 -1.48 -12.84 8.94
C PHE A 312 -2.72 -13.64 8.55
N HIS A 313 -3.36 -13.26 7.43
CA HIS A 313 -4.48 -14.00 6.89
C HIS A 313 -4.03 -15.12 5.96
N ILE A 314 -4.73 -16.25 6.04
CA ILE A 314 -4.65 -17.30 5.04
C ILE A 314 -5.59 -16.98 3.87
N ARG A 315 -5.36 -17.59 2.70
CA ARG A 315 -6.26 -17.45 1.56
C ARG A 315 -7.62 -18.08 1.89
N TRP A 316 -8.67 -17.30 1.72
CA TRP A 316 -10.05 -17.77 1.94
C TRP A 316 -10.65 -18.43 0.71
N PRO A 317 -11.50 -19.44 0.90
CA PRO A 317 -11.60 -20.38 2.01
C PRO A 317 -10.66 -21.59 1.80
N ASN A 318 -9.88 -21.92 2.80
CA ASN A 318 -9.18 -23.21 3.06
C ASN A 318 -8.56 -24.01 1.89
N GLU A 319 -8.16 -23.39 0.77
CA GLU A 319 -7.64 -24.13 -0.37
C GLU A 319 -6.23 -24.70 -0.16
N ARG A 320 -5.42 -24.10 0.71
CA ARG A 320 -4.08 -24.60 1.06
C ARG A 320 -3.69 -24.24 2.49
N PRO A 321 -3.10 -25.18 3.26
CA PRO A 321 -2.41 -24.81 4.49
C PRO A 321 -1.34 -23.76 4.22
N PRO A 322 -1.06 -22.82 5.14
CA PRO A 322 -0.03 -21.77 4.97
C PRO A 322 1.39 -22.32 5.18
N THR A 323 1.71 -23.40 4.45
CA THR A 323 3.00 -24.12 4.59
C THR A 323 4.17 -23.29 4.12
N MET A 324 4.00 -22.55 3.03
CA MET A 324 5.02 -21.65 2.49
C MET A 324 5.29 -20.49 3.43
N GLU A 325 4.25 -19.81 3.88
CA GLU A 325 4.35 -18.66 4.80
C GLU A 325 5.04 -19.08 6.10
N LYS A 326 4.57 -20.17 6.71
CA LYS A 326 5.18 -20.70 7.93
C LYS A 326 6.63 -21.12 7.73
N ALA A 327 6.97 -21.77 6.62
CA ALA A 327 8.35 -22.15 6.34
C ALA A 327 9.28 -20.94 6.26
N LEU A 328 8.86 -19.86 5.58
CA LEU A 328 9.62 -18.64 5.44
C LEU A 328 9.75 -17.88 6.77
N PHE A 329 8.68 -17.81 7.56
CA PHE A 329 8.70 -17.15 8.88
C PHE A 329 9.56 -17.91 9.87
N ARG A 330 9.48 -19.25 9.93
CA ARG A 330 10.37 -20.10 10.75
C ARG A 330 11.84 -19.91 10.36
N ALA A 331 12.13 -19.88 9.06
CA ALA A 331 13.48 -19.66 8.57
C ALA A 331 14.04 -18.29 8.98
N TYR A 332 13.19 -17.29 9.17
CA TYR A 332 13.58 -16.00 9.72
C TYR A 332 13.76 -16.02 11.25
N GLY A 333 13.24 -17.04 11.93
CA GLY A 333 13.34 -17.19 13.39
C GLY A 333 12.04 -16.89 14.15
N ILE A 334 10.88 -16.95 13.48
CA ILE A 334 9.58 -16.87 14.14
C ILE A 334 9.15 -18.30 14.51
N LEU A 335 8.96 -18.57 15.79
CA LEU A 335 8.57 -19.89 16.28
C LEU A 335 7.11 -20.21 15.92
N ASP A 336 6.76 -21.49 15.85
CA ASP A 336 5.41 -21.92 15.48
C ASP A 336 4.33 -21.44 16.44
N GLU A 337 4.63 -21.43 17.74
CA GLU A 337 3.77 -20.91 18.80
C GLU A 337 3.53 -19.40 18.70
N ASP A 338 4.42 -18.70 18.01
CA ASP A 338 4.32 -17.27 17.76
C ASP A 338 3.58 -16.94 16.44
N ILE A 339 3.11 -17.95 15.69
CA ILE A 339 2.43 -17.72 14.40
C ILE A 339 0.92 -17.88 14.56
N VAL A 340 0.19 -16.79 14.30
CA VAL A 340 -1.28 -16.75 14.29
C VAL A 340 -1.81 -16.57 12.86
N CYS A 341 -2.51 -17.59 12.38
CA CYS A 341 -3.16 -17.57 11.08
C CYS A 341 -4.64 -17.17 11.24
N LEU A 342 -5.06 -16.18 10.46
CA LEU A 342 -6.44 -15.70 10.48
C LEU A 342 -7.21 -16.19 9.24
N ASP A 343 -8.43 -16.61 9.47
CA ASP A 343 -9.42 -16.99 8.45
C ASP A 343 -10.54 -15.96 8.30
N GLN A 344 -10.63 -15.01 9.23
CA GLN A 344 -11.65 -13.96 9.26
C GLN A 344 -11.10 -12.67 9.90
N PRO A 345 -11.75 -11.52 9.70
CA PRO A 345 -11.38 -10.27 10.36
C PRO A 345 -11.45 -10.38 11.89
N VAL A 346 -10.46 -9.80 12.56
CA VAL A 346 -10.41 -9.72 14.03
C VAL A 346 -10.05 -8.32 14.49
N PHE A 347 -10.50 -7.93 15.68
CA PHE A 347 -9.86 -6.84 16.41
C PHE A 347 -8.69 -7.39 17.22
N VAL A 348 -7.66 -6.57 17.38
CA VAL A 348 -6.55 -6.79 18.31
C VAL A 348 -6.43 -5.58 19.24
N GLU A 349 -5.89 -5.81 20.44
CA GLU A 349 -5.67 -4.74 21.42
C GLU A 349 -4.41 -3.95 21.11
N SER A 350 -3.44 -4.61 20.48
CA SER A 350 -2.15 -4.06 20.15
C SER A 350 -1.59 -4.70 18.89
N ILE A 351 -0.95 -3.89 18.04
CA ILE A 351 -0.29 -4.39 16.83
C ILE A 351 0.95 -3.56 16.47
N VAL A 352 2.01 -4.25 16.15
CA VAL A 352 3.23 -3.66 15.59
C VAL A 352 3.14 -3.69 14.07
N GLY A 353 3.27 -2.52 13.45
CA GLY A 353 3.33 -2.34 12.00
C GLY A 353 4.63 -1.70 11.56
N VAL A 354 5.02 -1.94 10.31
CA VAL A 354 6.26 -1.40 9.76
C VAL A 354 6.10 -0.87 8.35
N THR A 355 6.92 0.11 7.99
CA THR A 355 7.12 0.50 6.59
C THR A 355 7.79 -0.66 5.84
N PRO A 356 7.22 -1.18 4.74
CA PRO A 356 7.83 -2.28 3.99
C PRO A 356 9.12 -1.83 3.30
N MET A 357 10.13 -2.70 3.27
CA MET A 357 11.44 -2.44 2.65
C MET A 357 11.48 -2.63 1.12
N PHE A 358 10.35 -2.92 0.48
CA PHE A 358 10.25 -3.18 -0.96
C PHE A 358 9.03 -2.48 -1.55
N HIS A 359 9.22 -1.74 -2.64
CA HIS A 359 8.15 -1.01 -3.33
C HIS A 359 8.33 -1.08 -4.84
N ASN A 360 7.46 -1.82 -5.51
CA ASN A 360 7.57 -2.16 -6.92
C ASN A 360 6.70 -1.30 -7.86
N GLN A 361 6.33 -0.11 -7.43
CA GLN A 361 5.73 0.94 -8.27
C GLN A 361 6.52 2.23 -8.17
N VAL A 362 6.32 3.11 -9.13
CA VAL A 362 6.97 4.44 -9.13
C VAL A 362 6.48 5.28 -7.93
N PRO A 363 7.38 5.83 -7.10
CA PRO A 363 8.83 5.62 -7.11
C PRO A 363 9.19 4.20 -6.62
N HIS A 364 10.05 3.50 -7.40
CA HIS A 364 10.54 2.18 -7.00
C HIS A 364 11.59 2.31 -5.92
N TYR A 365 11.59 1.40 -4.95
CA TYR A 365 12.70 1.26 -4.01
C TYR A 365 12.82 -0.14 -3.43
N VAL A 366 14.01 -0.44 -2.98
CA VAL A 366 14.33 -1.55 -2.10
C VAL A 366 15.36 -1.08 -1.08
N HIS A 367 15.14 -1.40 0.19
CA HIS A 367 16.07 -1.01 1.24
C HIS A 367 17.23 -2.02 1.32
N PRO A 368 18.51 -1.56 1.40
CA PRO A 368 19.67 -2.46 1.34
C PRO A 368 19.71 -3.50 2.48
N GLN A 369 19.16 -3.20 3.64
CA GLN A 369 19.10 -4.16 4.77
C GLN A 369 18.17 -5.36 4.50
N LEU A 370 17.33 -5.32 3.48
CA LEU A 370 16.49 -6.46 3.10
C LEU A 370 17.34 -7.66 2.69
N ARG A 371 18.58 -7.43 2.21
CA ARG A 371 19.56 -8.51 1.98
C ARG A 371 19.77 -9.38 3.22
N GLY A 372 19.88 -8.78 4.41
CA GLY A 372 20.05 -9.53 5.66
C GLY A 372 18.85 -10.40 6.01
N VAL A 373 17.64 -9.94 5.72
CA VAL A 373 16.41 -10.75 5.86
C VAL A 373 16.46 -11.96 4.94
N TRP A 374 16.76 -11.75 3.66
CA TRP A 374 16.87 -12.83 2.68
C TRP A 374 17.98 -13.83 3.01
N GLN A 375 19.15 -13.33 3.44
CA GLN A 375 20.28 -14.17 3.87
C GLN A 375 19.89 -15.06 5.04
N THR A 376 19.25 -14.50 6.08
CA THR A 376 18.80 -15.27 7.25
C THR A 376 17.85 -16.40 6.83
N ILE A 377 16.89 -16.09 5.94
CA ILE A 377 15.95 -17.08 5.43
C ILE A 377 16.69 -18.15 4.61
N SER A 378 17.57 -17.74 3.71
CA SER A 378 18.36 -18.67 2.88
C SER A 378 19.19 -19.62 3.74
N ASP A 379 19.89 -19.11 4.76
CA ASP A 379 20.78 -19.90 5.62
C ASP A 379 20.02 -20.94 6.44
N ASN A 380 18.81 -20.63 6.88
CA ASN A 380 18.01 -21.51 7.73
C ASN A 380 17.04 -22.41 6.96
N LEU A 381 16.70 -22.05 5.71
CA LEU A 381 15.72 -22.80 4.90
C LEU A 381 16.38 -23.79 3.94
N ALA A 382 17.53 -23.41 3.37
CA ALA A 382 18.10 -24.12 2.23
C ALA A 382 18.52 -25.55 2.54
N LYS A 383 17.96 -26.51 1.78
CA LYS A 383 18.41 -27.90 1.73
C LYS A 383 19.35 -28.04 0.53
N PRO A 384 20.64 -28.31 0.74
CA PRO A 384 21.58 -28.46 -0.36
C PRO A 384 21.10 -29.50 -1.38
N PRO A 385 21.20 -29.22 -2.68
CA PRO A 385 20.89 -30.21 -3.71
C PRO A 385 21.93 -31.34 -3.71
N ALA A 386 21.53 -32.51 -4.21
CA ALA A 386 22.44 -33.68 -4.30
C ALA A 386 23.65 -33.43 -5.20
N LYS A 387 23.52 -32.54 -6.17
CA LYS A 387 24.60 -32.09 -7.07
C LYS A 387 24.61 -30.55 -7.15
N PRO A 388 25.79 -29.92 -7.19
CA PRO A 388 25.87 -28.48 -7.43
C PRO A 388 25.18 -28.09 -8.73
N THR A 389 24.41 -26.99 -8.70
CA THR A 389 23.69 -26.44 -9.85
C THR A 389 24.06 -24.98 -10.06
N PRO A 390 25.28 -24.68 -10.52
CA PRO A 390 25.76 -23.29 -10.65
C PRO A 390 25.01 -22.50 -11.72
N ARG A 391 24.40 -23.18 -12.70
CA ARG A 391 23.62 -22.59 -13.78
C ARG A 391 22.19 -23.14 -13.74
N LEU A 392 21.20 -22.28 -13.48
CA LEU A 392 19.80 -22.61 -13.44
C LEU A 392 19.02 -21.91 -14.55
N PHE A 393 18.15 -22.63 -15.22
CA PHE A 393 17.08 -22.05 -16.03
C PHE A 393 15.73 -22.26 -15.37
N VAL A 394 15.12 -21.18 -14.91
CA VAL A 394 13.81 -21.18 -14.25
C VAL A 394 12.73 -21.16 -15.32
N SER A 395 12.19 -22.32 -15.60
CA SER A 395 11.10 -22.47 -16.52
C SER A 395 9.74 -22.31 -15.84
N ARG A 396 8.68 -22.46 -16.61
CA ARG A 396 7.32 -22.29 -16.17
C ARG A 396 6.40 -23.27 -16.86
N ARG A 397 5.61 -24.01 -16.08
CA ARG A 397 4.56 -24.84 -16.63
C ARG A 397 3.55 -23.99 -17.41
N PRO A 398 3.01 -24.48 -18.54
CA PRO A 398 1.94 -23.80 -19.24
C PRO A 398 0.80 -23.43 -18.28
N SER A 399 0.38 -22.19 -18.29
CA SER A 399 -0.65 -21.65 -17.42
C SER A 399 -1.56 -20.70 -18.21
N ARG A 400 -2.61 -20.18 -17.56
CA ARG A 400 -3.51 -19.21 -18.22
C ARG A 400 -2.88 -17.81 -18.44
N ASN A 401 -1.65 -17.60 -17.95
CA ASN A 401 -1.04 -16.28 -17.92
C ASN A 401 0.45 -16.34 -18.27
N ARG A 402 0.87 -15.55 -19.24
CA ARG A 402 2.28 -15.34 -19.61
C ARG A 402 3.01 -16.60 -20.02
N SER A 403 2.34 -17.53 -20.71
CA SER A 403 2.98 -18.73 -21.22
C SER A 403 3.86 -18.39 -22.42
N CYS A 404 5.10 -18.88 -22.40
CA CYS A 404 5.96 -18.91 -23.57
C CYS A 404 5.61 -20.18 -24.37
N ARG A 405 5.07 -20.03 -25.59
CA ARG A 405 4.59 -21.19 -26.37
C ARG A 405 5.69 -22.10 -26.86
N ASN A 406 6.85 -21.54 -27.18
CA ASN A 406 8.04 -22.28 -27.60
C ASN A 406 9.05 -22.51 -26.45
N ALA A 407 8.56 -22.56 -25.19
CA ALA A 407 9.40 -22.81 -24.02
C ALA A 407 10.30 -24.05 -24.17
N PRO A 408 9.84 -25.21 -24.73
CA PRO A 408 10.73 -26.37 -24.91
C PRO A 408 11.96 -26.08 -25.78
N GLN A 409 11.84 -25.22 -26.79
CA GLN A 409 12.98 -24.83 -27.65
C GLN A 409 13.97 -23.95 -26.88
N VAL A 410 13.46 -23.03 -26.06
CA VAL A 410 14.28 -22.19 -25.17
C VAL A 410 14.99 -23.03 -24.13
N GLU A 411 14.30 -23.95 -23.49
CA GLU A 411 14.87 -24.90 -22.51
C GLU A 411 15.98 -25.73 -23.13
N ALA A 412 15.79 -26.26 -24.35
CA ALA A 412 16.79 -27.02 -25.08
C ALA A 412 18.06 -26.17 -25.34
N LEU A 413 17.90 -24.92 -25.76
CA LEU A 413 19.03 -24.00 -25.95
C LEU A 413 19.83 -23.84 -24.65
N PHE A 414 19.18 -23.56 -23.52
CA PHE A 414 19.88 -23.40 -22.24
C PHE A 414 20.51 -24.71 -21.75
N ALA A 415 19.88 -25.86 -22.01
CA ALA A 415 20.45 -27.16 -21.69
C ALA A 415 21.75 -27.44 -22.46
N GLU A 416 21.86 -27.03 -23.76
CA GLU A 416 23.10 -27.08 -24.54
C GLU A 416 24.26 -26.37 -23.83
N TYR A 417 23.98 -25.30 -23.07
CA TYR A 417 24.96 -24.51 -22.30
C TYR A 417 25.12 -24.98 -20.85
N GLY A 418 24.63 -26.16 -20.51
CA GLY A 418 24.81 -26.78 -19.21
C GLY A 418 23.94 -26.22 -18.10
N PHE A 419 22.84 -25.56 -18.44
CA PHE A 419 21.86 -25.12 -17.44
C PHE A 419 20.98 -26.29 -17.00
N THR A 420 20.73 -26.35 -15.70
CA THR A 420 19.70 -27.25 -15.14
C THR A 420 18.35 -26.58 -15.27
N ILE A 421 17.43 -27.22 -16.01
CA ILE A 421 16.07 -26.71 -16.18
C ILE A 421 15.26 -27.04 -14.92
N VAL A 422 14.69 -26.01 -14.29
CA VAL A 422 13.93 -26.15 -13.05
C VAL A 422 12.54 -25.52 -13.16
N TYR A 423 11.55 -26.23 -12.65
CA TYR A 423 10.19 -25.73 -12.44
C TYR A 423 10.01 -25.58 -10.94
N PRO A 424 10.03 -24.35 -10.38
CA PRO A 424 9.99 -24.16 -8.93
C PRO A 424 8.83 -24.84 -8.22
N GLU A 425 7.69 -24.97 -8.89
CA GLU A 425 6.50 -25.63 -8.37
C GLU A 425 6.66 -27.13 -8.11
N ASP A 426 7.67 -27.77 -8.70
CA ASP A 426 7.96 -29.20 -8.49
C ASP A 426 8.82 -29.47 -7.25
N TRP A 427 9.29 -28.41 -6.59
CA TRP A 427 10.23 -28.48 -5.47
C TRP A 427 9.61 -27.90 -4.19
N SER A 428 9.91 -28.52 -3.05
CA SER A 428 9.58 -27.94 -1.75
C SER A 428 10.34 -26.63 -1.51
N MET A 429 9.86 -25.78 -0.62
CA MET A 429 10.51 -24.50 -0.32
C MET A 429 11.99 -24.65 0.13
N PRO A 430 12.37 -25.62 1.00
CA PRO A 430 13.76 -25.87 1.32
C PRO A 430 14.62 -26.29 0.13
N GLU A 431 14.08 -27.07 -0.77
CA GLU A 431 14.78 -27.51 -1.99
C GLU A 431 14.93 -26.36 -2.99
N GLN A 432 13.88 -25.55 -3.18
CA GLN A 432 14.00 -24.32 -3.98
C GLN A 432 15.12 -23.42 -3.42
N ALA A 433 15.11 -23.14 -2.12
CA ALA A 433 16.14 -22.35 -1.48
C ALA A 433 17.54 -22.92 -1.69
N GLY A 434 17.70 -24.25 -1.57
CA GLY A 434 18.97 -24.94 -1.80
C GLY A 434 19.47 -24.83 -3.24
N LEU A 435 18.60 -24.98 -4.22
CA LEU A 435 18.94 -24.85 -5.65
C LEU A 435 19.48 -23.44 -5.96
N PHE A 436 18.79 -22.41 -5.47
CA PHE A 436 19.15 -21.02 -5.81
C PHE A 436 20.30 -20.47 -4.97
N ARG A 437 20.53 -20.98 -3.76
CA ARG A 437 21.55 -20.46 -2.84
C ARG A 437 22.95 -20.40 -3.45
N ASP A 438 23.36 -21.48 -4.11
CA ASP A 438 24.69 -21.64 -4.69
C ASP A 438 24.75 -21.36 -6.20
N ALA A 439 23.62 -20.96 -6.81
CA ALA A 439 23.57 -20.60 -8.20
C ALA A 439 24.37 -19.32 -8.48
N GLU A 440 25.24 -19.39 -9.48
CA GLU A 440 26.03 -18.26 -9.96
C GLU A 440 25.37 -17.57 -11.15
N VAL A 441 24.73 -18.34 -12.01
CA VAL A 441 24.00 -17.87 -13.19
C VAL A 441 22.57 -18.37 -13.12
N VAL A 442 21.62 -17.44 -13.09
CA VAL A 442 20.19 -17.76 -13.11
C VAL A 442 19.57 -17.16 -14.35
N ALA A 443 19.01 -18.00 -15.21
CA ALA A 443 18.23 -17.59 -16.37
C ALA A 443 16.77 -18.00 -16.20
N GLY A 444 15.85 -17.40 -16.92
CA GLY A 444 14.47 -17.89 -16.94
C GLY A 444 13.44 -16.88 -17.40
N PHE A 445 12.20 -17.35 -17.41
CA PHE A 445 11.06 -16.53 -17.78
C PHE A 445 10.68 -15.56 -16.65
N VAL A 446 10.50 -14.28 -16.97
CA VAL A 446 10.12 -13.23 -16.00
C VAL A 446 8.86 -13.60 -15.22
N GLY A 447 8.87 -13.33 -13.94
CA GLY A 447 7.76 -13.60 -13.03
C GLY A 447 8.20 -14.14 -11.67
N SER A 448 7.22 -14.51 -10.84
CA SER A 448 7.48 -14.88 -9.45
C SER A 448 8.40 -16.09 -9.24
N GLY A 449 8.52 -17.01 -10.21
CA GLY A 449 9.51 -18.09 -10.16
C GLY A 449 10.94 -17.56 -10.04
N MET A 450 11.26 -16.45 -10.73
CA MET A 450 12.56 -15.78 -10.64
C MET A 450 12.84 -15.13 -9.29
N PHE A 451 11.83 -14.88 -8.47
CA PHE A 451 12.06 -14.24 -7.15
C PHE A 451 12.80 -15.16 -6.17
N ASN A 452 12.94 -16.44 -6.48
CA ASN A 452 13.82 -17.35 -5.75
C ASN A 452 15.29 -16.90 -5.72
N ILE A 453 15.70 -15.97 -6.60
CA ILE A 453 17.04 -15.34 -6.53
C ILE A 453 17.30 -14.66 -5.18
N LEU A 454 16.26 -14.35 -4.39
CA LEU A 454 16.42 -13.85 -3.02
C LEU A 454 17.29 -14.76 -2.13
N TYR A 455 17.34 -16.07 -2.43
CA TYR A 455 18.15 -17.04 -1.72
C TYR A 455 19.61 -17.07 -2.19
N ALA A 456 19.91 -16.47 -3.36
CA ALA A 456 21.23 -16.56 -3.98
C ALA A 456 22.30 -15.79 -3.18
N THR A 457 23.42 -16.48 -2.92
CA THR A 457 24.58 -15.89 -2.24
C THR A 457 25.74 -15.60 -3.19
N LYS A 458 25.75 -16.24 -4.37
CA LYS A 458 26.83 -16.21 -5.36
C LYS A 458 26.41 -15.68 -6.72
N LEU A 459 25.23 -15.06 -6.82
CA LEU A 459 24.68 -14.57 -8.09
C LEU A 459 25.65 -13.60 -8.80
N ARG A 460 26.08 -13.97 -9.99
CA ARG A 460 26.92 -13.14 -10.88
C ARG A 460 26.16 -12.66 -12.10
N GLN A 461 25.25 -13.51 -12.61
CA GLN A 461 24.52 -13.26 -13.85
C GLN A 461 23.04 -13.63 -13.70
N LEU A 462 22.16 -12.73 -14.12
CA LEU A 462 20.70 -12.94 -14.22
C LEU A 462 20.27 -12.70 -15.67
N ILE A 463 19.70 -13.70 -16.34
CA ILE A 463 19.20 -13.62 -17.71
C ILE A 463 17.69 -13.73 -17.70
N LEU A 464 17.01 -12.67 -18.09
CA LEU A 464 15.56 -12.53 -18.01
C LEU A 464 14.93 -12.54 -19.41
N LEU A 465 14.10 -13.54 -19.67
CA LEU A 465 13.37 -13.68 -20.90
C LEU A 465 11.90 -13.29 -20.68
N GLY A 466 11.40 -12.36 -21.47
CA GLY A 466 10.04 -11.89 -21.30
C GLY A 466 9.48 -11.19 -22.54
N HIS A 467 8.24 -10.76 -22.43
CA HIS A 467 7.59 -9.97 -23.46
C HIS A 467 7.49 -8.48 -23.06
N GLU A 468 7.49 -7.60 -24.03
CA GLU A 468 7.55 -6.15 -23.86
C GLU A 468 6.39 -5.52 -23.04
N ALA A 469 5.27 -6.22 -22.91
CA ALA A 469 4.17 -5.76 -22.06
C ALA A 469 4.34 -6.15 -20.58
N TYR A 470 5.36 -6.93 -20.20
CA TYR A 470 5.70 -7.20 -18.81
C TYR A 470 6.47 -6.02 -18.21
N THR A 471 5.78 -5.16 -17.48
CA THR A 471 6.32 -3.90 -16.96
C THR A 471 6.75 -3.97 -15.49
N ALA A 472 6.67 -5.14 -14.84
CA ALA A 472 7.16 -5.30 -13.47
C ALA A 472 8.69 -5.24 -13.42
N ARG A 473 9.23 -4.76 -12.29
CA ARG A 473 10.67 -4.58 -12.09
C ARG A 473 11.17 -5.31 -10.84
N ASN A 474 10.43 -6.33 -10.42
CA ASN A 474 10.77 -7.02 -9.18
C ASN A 474 12.15 -7.67 -9.28
N GLU A 475 12.46 -8.35 -10.38
CA GLU A 475 13.72 -9.05 -10.61
C GLU A 475 14.90 -8.08 -10.54
N TYR A 476 14.75 -6.89 -11.14
CA TYR A 476 15.75 -5.84 -11.03
C TYR A 476 15.93 -5.34 -9.59
N LEU A 477 14.84 -5.16 -8.84
CA LEU A 477 14.92 -4.69 -7.44
C LEU A 477 15.63 -5.73 -6.55
N PHE A 478 15.46 -7.03 -6.79
CA PHE A 478 16.26 -8.05 -6.13
C PHE A 478 17.74 -7.93 -6.52
N ALA A 479 18.03 -7.85 -7.82
CA ALA A 479 19.38 -7.74 -8.32
C ALA A 479 20.07 -6.45 -7.86
N ALA A 480 19.37 -5.34 -7.75
CA ALA A 480 19.90 -4.08 -7.24
C ALA A 480 20.52 -4.21 -5.85
N VAL A 481 19.99 -5.11 -5.01
CA VAL A 481 20.51 -5.43 -3.67
C VAL A 481 21.56 -6.53 -3.71
N LEU A 482 21.33 -7.59 -4.49
CA LEU A 482 22.20 -8.77 -4.55
C LEU A 482 23.49 -8.48 -5.32
N GLY A 483 23.39 -7.78 -6.43
CA GLY A 483 24.48 -7.54 -7.38
C GLY A 483 24.38 -8.45 -8.60
N GLY A 484 25.40 -8.40 -9.46
CA GLY A 484 25.53 -9.19 -10.68
C GLY A 484 25.11 -8.44 -11.94
N ALA A 485 25.37 -9.04 -13.09
CA ALA A 485 24.88 -8.53 -14.37
C ALA A 485 23.46 -9.01 -14.61
N VAL A 486 22.62 -8.16 -15.20
CA VAL A 486 21.24 -8.47 -15.55
C VAL A 486 21.03 -8.19 -17.03
N ASP A 487 20.71 -9.22 -17.78
CA ASP A 487 20.42 -9.13 -19.20
C ASP A 487 18.95 -9.44 -19.47
N TYR A 488 18.25 -8.49 -20.09
CA TYR A 488 16.87 -8.66 -20.53
C TYR A 488 16.79 -8.95 -22.03
N PHE A 489 16.13 -10.03 -22.38
CA PHE A 489 15.75 -10.38 -23.75
C PHE A 489 14.25 -10.29 -23.93
N TRP A 490 13.83 -9.48 -24.89
CA TRP A 490 12.43 -9.13 -25.08
C TRP A 490 11.86 -9.71 -26.35
N SER A 491 10.62 -10.15 -26.27
CA SER A 491 9.81 -10.63 -27.37
C SER A 491 8.49 -9.88 -27.45
N THR A 492 7.79 -10.03 -28.55
CA THR A 492 6.50 -9.40 -28.77
C THR A 492 5.40 -10.13 -27.99
N PRO A 493 4.54 -9.46 -27.23
CA PRO A 493 3.37 -10.07 -26.60
C PRO A 493 2.24 -10.25 -27.62
N ASP A 494 1.32 -11.20 -27.36
CA ASP A 494 0.11 -11.33 -28.18
C ASP A 494 -0.85 -10.14 -27.99
N LYS A 495 -0.81 -9.50 -26.82
CA LYS A 495 -1.62 -8.33 -26.49
C LYS A 495 -0.74 -7.18 -26.01
N HIS A 496 -0.94 -6.01 -26.59
CA HIS A 496 -0.22 -4.79 -26.23
C HIS A 496 -1.01 -3.92 -25.27
N HIS A 497 -0.30 -3.09 -24.48
CA HIS A 497 -0.95 -2.03 -23.73
C HIS A 497 -1.58 -1.00 -24.67
N PRO A 498 -2.81 -0.55 -24.39
CA PRO A 498 -3.37 0.60 -25.12
C PRO A 498 -2.45 1.84 -24.95
N PRO A 499 -2.38 2.73 -25.95
CA PRO A 499 -1.56 3.94 -25.86
C PRO A 499 -1.80 4.71 -24.56
N GLY A 500 -0.73 5.00 -23.81
CA GLY A 500 -0.76 5.75 -22.55
C GLY A 500 -1.50 5.07 -21.38
N ARG A 501 -1.93 3.82 -21.52
CA ARG A 501 -2.71 3.13 -20.49
C ARG A 501 -2.19 1.72 -20.25
N TRP A 502 -1.92 1.40 -18.98
CA TRP A 502 -1.63 0.03 -18.56
C TRP A 502 -2.89 -0.85 -18.65
N SER A 503 -2.72 -2.09 -19.12
CA SER A 503 -3.76 -3.12 -19.20
C SER A 503 -3.26 -4.41 -18.55
N ASN A 504 -4.11 -5.04 -17.72
CA ASN A 504 -3.81 -6.33 -17.15
C ASN A 504 -3.74 -7.42 -18.23
N GLU A 505 -4.56 -7.35 -19.26
CA GLU A 505 -4.56 -8.32 -20.35
C GLU A 505 -3.23 -8.35 -21.10
N ALA A 506 -2.64 -7.18 -21.35
CA ALA A 506 -1.31 -7.08 -21.95
C ALA A 506 -0.22 -7.57 -20.98
N PHE A 507 -0.29 -7.18 -19.71
CA PHE A 507 0.68 -7.59 -18.69
C PHE A 507 0.74 -9.11 -18.47
N VAL A 508 -0.38 -9.81 -18.62
CA VAL A 508 -0.47 -11.27 -18.48
C VAL A 508 -0.53 -12.01 -19.82
N SER A 509 -0.20 -11.32 -20.93
CA SER A 509 -0.26 -11.88 -22.29
C SER A 509 0.62 -13.11 -22.43
N ASP A 510 0.17 -14.08 -23.19
CA ASP A 510 1.02 -15.13 -23.72
C ASP A 510 1.90 -14.58 -24.83
N TRP A 511 2.96 -15.30 -25.15
CA TRP A 511 4.00 -14.84 -26.06
C TRP A 511 4.82 -16.01 -26.59
N GLU A 512 5.73 -15.72 -27.51
CA GLU A 512 6.70 -16.66 -28.04
C GLU A 512 8.09 -16.02 -27.99
N PHE A 513 9.10 -16.78 -27.56
CA PHE A 513 10.46 -16.27 -27.58
C PHE A 513 10.91 -16.11 -29.03
N ASP A 514 11.26 -14.88 -29.38
CA ASP A 514 11.66 -14.49 -30.73
C ASP A 514 13.16 -14.82 -30.94
N PHE A 515 13.42 -16.00 -31.50
CA PHE A 515 14.76 -16.47 -31.79
C PHE A 515 15.45 -15.62 -32.88
N GLU A 516 14.71 -15.20 -33.91
CA GLU A 516 15.28 -14.36 -34.98
C GLU A 516 15.85 -13.06 -34.40
N ARG A 517 15.14 -12.49 -33.47
CA ARG A 517 15.52 -11.24 -32.80
C ARG A 517 16.64 -11.43 -31.78
N ASN A 518 16.66 -12.52 -31.03
CA ASN A 518 17.40 -12.60 -29.77
C ASN A 518 18.53 -13.63 -29.77
N GLU A 519 18.49 -14.67 -30.63
CA GLU A 519 19.37 -15.84 -30.52
C GLU A 519 20.86 -15.49 -30.60
N ALA A 520 21.25 -14.63 -31.54
CA ALA A 520 22.65 -14.29 -31.74
C ALA A 520 23.29 -13.64 -30.50
N GLU A 521 22.62 -12.66 -29.90
CA GLU A 521 23.10 -12.01 -28.69
C GLU A 521 23.03 -12.91 -27.48
N LEU A 522 21.98 -13.74 -27.39
CA LEU A 522 21.84 -14.69 -26.29
C LEU A 522 22.95 -15.74 -26.31
N ARG A 523 23.23 -16.36 -27.48
CA ARG A 523 24.37 -17.29 -27.64
C ARG A 523 25.71 -16.61 -27.33
N SER A 524 25.93 -15.40 -27.85
CA SER A 524 27.13 -14.63 -27.54
C SER A 524 27.30 -14.35 -26.05
N LEU A 525 26.21 -14.13 -25.31
CA LEU A 525 26.24 -14.02 -23.84
C LEU A 525 26.58 -15.36 -23.21
N LEU A 526 25.90 -16.44 -23.59
CA LEU A 526 26.08 -17.78 -23.03
C LEU A 526 27.49 -18.35 -23.26
N ASP A 527 28.12 -18.04 -24.41
CA ASP A 527 29.49 -18.43 -24.71
C ASP A 527 30.53 -17.78 -23.79
N ARG A 528 30.19 -16.65 -23.16
CA ARG A 528 31.09 -15.94 -22.20
C ARG A 528 30.94 -16.38 -20.75
N LEU A 529 29.94 -17.19 -20.44
CA LEU A 529 29.65 -17.67 -19.09
C LEU A 529 30.40 -18.95 -18.76
#